data_1040c141e29ca303d2379b2fb3c7f472
#
_entry.id   1040c141e29ca303d2379b2fb3c7f472
#
_cell.length_a   1.000
_cell.length_b   1.000
_cell.length_c   1.000
_cell.angle_alpha   90.00
_cell.angle_beta   90.00
_cell.angle_gamma   90.00
#
_symmetry.space_group_name_H-M   'P 1'
#
loop_
_entity.id
_entity.type
_entity.pdbx_description
1 polymer ?
#
loop_
_entity_poly.entity_id
_entity_poly.type
_entity_poly.pdbx_seq_one_letter_code
_entity_poly.pdbx_strand_id
1 'polypeptide(L)'
;MSVIHTNEKIQPQSLDSWDQRKITIVSDAWHPQVNGVVRTVEATAVALRELDHQVQILNPSEFLTVPCPMYPEIRLSLDVWPRVGKLLEEFCPDSILIATEGPLGIAARNYCISKGLKFTTNFNTKFPEYIRLRVPIPERWSYKYFQWFHNPSESVLVPTESLATYLHERGIKNTGWWSRGVDIDLFRPYDESILQDLPRPISLYVGRISVEKNVNAFLDLDIPGTKVLVGNGPAMDKLKSDYPEAIFVGEKHGQELAQYYSAGDVLVFPSTTDTFGLVLLEALACGTPVAAYPVCGPVDVIKDNHVGILDNDLQKAVIAAIGLSSDDCRNYASNFSWRNCAASLLSNLSNNRSVWN
;
A
#
# COMPACT_ATOMS: atom_id res chain seq x y z
N MET A 1 -21.03 22.10 15.31
CA MET A 1 -21.51 20.97 16.13
C MET A 1 -20.65 19.77 15.77
N SER A 2 -19.76 19.41 16.68
CA SER A 2 -18.76 18.36 16.55
C SER A 2 -19.43 17.00 16.69
N VAL A 3 -19.31 16.14 15.68
CA VAL A 3 -19.56 14.71 15.83
C VAL A 3 -18.20 14.06 16.05
N ILE A 4 -17.81 14.02 17.32
CA ILE A 4 -16.73 13.17 17.80
C ILE A 4 -17.34 11.75 17.83
N HIS A 5 -17.09 10.94 16.83
CA HIS A 5 -17.26 9.51 16.98
C HIS A 5 -16.01 8.95 17.67
N THR A 6 -16.24 8.65 18.93
CA THR A 6 -15.37 7.92 19.85
C THR A 6 -14.73 6.71 19.16
N ASN A 7 -13.43 6.56 19.40
CA ASN A 7 -12.64 5.33 19.19
C ASN A 7 -13.28 4.15 19.96
N GLU A 8 -14.37 3.60 19.49
CA GLU A 8 -14.69 2.22 19.80
C GLU A 8 -13.69 1.37 18.99
N LYS A 9 -12.76 0.74 19.70
CA LYS A 9 -12.05 -0.43 19.20
C LYS A 9 -13.12 -1.30 18.56
N ILE A 10 -13.08 -1.45 17.23
CA ILE A 10 -13.85 -2.48 16.54
C ILE A 10 -13.35 -3.78 17.15
N GLN A 11 -14.05 -4.27 18.17
CA GLN A 11 -13.89 -5.66 18.60
C GLN A 11 -14.25 -6.47 17.35
N PRO A 12 -13.41 -7.38 16.89
CA PRO A 12 -13.77 -8.26 15.80
C PRO A 12 -15.09 -8.94 16.22
N GLN A 13 -16.17 -8.62 15.52
CA GLN A 13 -17.34 -9.47 15.53
C GLN A 13 -16.79 -10.88 15.29
N SER A 14 -17.25 -11.85 16.09
CA SER A 14 -16.72 -13.20 16.05
C SER A 14 -16.48 -13.62 14.59
N LEU A 15 -15.22 -13.88 14.24
CA LEU A 15 -14.75 -14.14 12.87
C LEU A 15 -15.44 -15.36 12.21
N ASP A 16 -16.30 -16.05 12.95
CA ASP A 16 -16.93 -17.31 12.59
C ASP A 16 -18.34 -17.19 11.99
N SER A 17 -18.84 -15.97 11.68
CA SER A 17 -20.23 -15.76 11.24
C SER A 17 -20.42 -15.02 9.92
N TRP A 18 -19.40 -14.97 9.05
CA TRP A 18 -19.59 -14.37 7.72
C TRP A 18 -20.24 -15.37 6.76
N ASP A 19 -21.41 -15.03 6.24
CA ASP A 19 -21.97 -15.76 5.09
C ASP A 19 -20.98 -15.76 3.94
N GLN A 20 -20.72 -16.93 3.35
CA GLN A 20 -19.87 -17.06 2.17
C GLN A 20 -20.31 -16.07 1.08
N ARG A 21 -19.35 -15.32 0.52
CA ARG A 21 -19.56 -14.33 -0.54
C ARG A 21 -18.71 -14.64 -1.76
N LYS A 22 -19.25 -14.27 -2.93
CA LYS A 22 -18.49 -14.14 -4.16
C LYS A 22 -17.99 -12.71 -4.28
N ILE A 23 -16.69 -12.52 -4.34
CA ILE A 23 -16.06 -11.19 -4.34
C ILE A 23 -15.22 -11.04 -5.60
N THR A 24 -15.48 -10.02 -6.41
CA THR A 24 -14.60 -9.64 -7.52
C THR A 24 -13.76 -8.45 -7.12
N ILE A 25 -12.44 -8.58 -7.28
CA ILE A 25 -11.45 -7.49 -7.15
C ILE A 25 -10.97 -7.15 -8.56
N VAL A 26 -11.11 -5.89 -8.96
CA VAL A 26 -10.65 -5.38 -10.27
C VAL A 26 -9.41 -4.53 -10.06
N SER A 27 -8.30 -4.88 -10.70
CA SER A 27 -7.03 -4.17 -10.56
C SER A 27 -6.28 -4.05 -11.88
N ASP A 28 -5.91 -2.83 -12.27
CA ASP A 28 -4.96 -2.56 -13.37
C ASP A 28 -3.49 -2.78 -12.93
N ALA A 29 -3.24 -2.76 -11.62
CA ALA A 29 -1.92 -3.08 -11.06
C ALA A 29 -1.82 -4.59 -10.84
N TRP A 30 -0.90 -5.23 -11.59
CA TRP A 30 -0.64 -6.67 -11.52
C TRP A 30 0.77 -6.98 -11.99
N HIS A 31 1.20 -8.23 -11.82
CA HIS A 31 2.51 -8.68 -12.31
C HIS A 31 2.73 -8.31 -13.80
N PRO A 32 3.96 -7.97 -14.21
CA PRO A 32 5.23 -8.04 -13.48
C PRO A 32 5.51 -6.85 -12.53
N GLN A 33 4.56 -5.96 -12.28
CA GLN A 33 4.76 -4.87 -11.32
C GLN A 33 4.95 -5.41 -9.90
N VAL A 34 5.96 -4.90 -9.20
CA VAL A 34 6.17 -5.15 -7.77
C VAL A 34 5.90 -3.84 -7.03
N ASN A 35 4.72 -3.71 -6.43
CA ASN A 35 4.33 -2.53 -5.69
C ASN A 35 3.32 -2.87 -4.58
N GLY A 36 3.06 -1.91 -3.69
CA GLY A 36 2.16 -2.08 -2.55
C GLY A 36 0.72 -2.42 -2.93
N VAL A 37 0.25 -2.02 -4.13
CA VAL A 37 -1.13 -2.32 -4.59
C VAL A 37 -1.25 -3.81 -4.93
N VAL A 38 -0.32 -4.34 -5.74
CA VAL A 38 -0.29 -5.77 -6.11
C VAL A 38 -0.23 -6.63 -4.85
N ARG A 39 0.74 -6.36 -3.97
CA ARG A 39 0.90 -7.09 -2.69
C ARG A 39 -0.38 -7.04 -1.84
N THR A 40 -1.02 -5.88 -1.74
CA THR A 40 -2.27 -5.74 -0.96
C THR A 40 -3.40 -6.57 -1.57
N VAL A 41 -3.60 -6.51 -2.89
CA VAL A 41 -4.67 -7.26 -3.57
C VAL A 41 -4.44 -8.76 -3.42
N GLU A 42 -3.23 -9.25 -3.63
CA GLU A 42 -2.88 -10.68 -3.49
C GLU A 42 -3.08 -11.18 -2.06
N ALA A 43 -2.47 -10.51 -1.08
CA ALA A 43 -2.56 -10.93 0.32
C ALA A 43 -4.00 -10.87 0.85
N THR A 44 -4.77 -9.85 0.43
CA THR A 44 -6.19 -9.76 0.78
C THR A 44 -7.00 -10.88 0.13
N ALA A 45 -6.74 -11.22 -1.13
CA ALA A 45 -7.44 -12.30 -1.81
C ALA A 45 -7.14 -13.67 -1.17
N VAL A 46 -5.90 -13.89 -0.73
CA VAL A 46 -5.52 -15.10 0.04
C VAL A 46 -6.29 -15.13 1.35
N ALA A 47 -6.24 -14.06 2.14
CA ALA A 47 -6.93 -14.01 3.43
C ALA A 47 -8.46 -14.14 3.32
N LEU A 48 -9.08 -13.59 2.27
CA LEU A 48 -10.51 -13.78 1.99
C LEU A 48 -10.85 -15.24 1.65
N ARG A 49 -9.99 -15.93 0.90
CA ARG A 49 -10.18 -17.37 0.60
C ARG A 49 -10.01 -18.24 1.86
N GLU A 50 -9.08 -17.89 2.74
CA GLU A 50 -8.91 -18.53 4.06
C GLU A 50 -10.12 -18.30 4.99
N LEU A 51 -10.93 -17.26 4.72
CA LEU A 51 -12.21 -16.99 5.37
C LEU A 51 -13.41 -17.59 4.60
N ASP A 52 -13.17 -18.59 3.75
CA ASP A 52 -14.16 -19.34 2.96
C ASP A 52 -14.93 -18.51 1.90
N HIS A 53 -14.40 -17.36 1.46
CA HIS A 53 -14.99 -16.58 0.38
C HIS A 53 -14.46 -17.01 -0.99
N GLN A 54 -15.31 -16.93 -2.03
CA GLN A 54 -14.89 -17.10 -3.42
C GLN A 54 -14.37 -15.78 -3.96
N VAL A 55 -13.10 -15.73 -4.40
CA VAL A 55 -12.46 -14.50 -4.87
C VAL A 55 -12.00 -14.64 -6.31
N GLN A 56 -12.57 -13.80 -7.18
CA GLN A 56 -12.11 -13.55 -8.55
C GLN A 56 -11.26 -12.28 -8.57
N ILE A 57 -10.15 -12.29 -9.31
CA ILE A 57 -9.33 -11.09 -9.55
C ILE A 57 -9.30 -10.82 -11.04
N LEU A 58 -9.95 -9.76 -11.50
CA LEU A 58 -9.83 -9.27 -12.88
C LEU A 58 -8.59 -8.38 -12.97
N ASN A 59 -7.61 -8.80 -13.75
CA ASN A 59 -6.30 -8.16 -13.83
C ASN A 59 -5.77 -8.16 -15.29
N PRO A 60 -4.73 -7.37 -15.62
CA PRO A 60 -4.24 -7.23 -17.00
C PRO A 60 -3.78 -8.52 -17.69
N SER A 61 -3.40 -9.58 -16.94
CA SER A 61 -2.94 -10.83 -17.55
C SER A 61 -4.02 -11.57 -18.32
N GLU A 62 -5.29 -11.24 -18.06
CA GLU A 62 -6.44 -11.83 -18.75
C GLU A 62 -6.83 -11.07 -20.03
N PHE A 63 -6.16 -9.96 -20.34
CA PHE A 63 -6.54 -9.03 -21.41
C PHE A 63 -5.40 -8.79 -22.40
N LEU A 64 -5.73 -8.27 -23.57
CA LEU A 64 -4.72 -7.71 -24.48
C LEU A 64 -4.15 -6.43 -23.86
N THR A 65 -2.84 -6.31 -23.78
CA THR A 65 -2.21 -5.18 -23.11
C THR A 65 -1.12 -4.52 -23.92
N VAL A 66 -0.93 -3.22 -23.67
CA VAL A 66 0.23 -2.44 -24.14
C VAL A 66 0.97 -1.82 -22.94
N PRO A 67 2.28 -1.60 -23.06
CA PRO A 67 3.02 -0.90 -22.00
C PRO A 67 2.58 0.56 -21.89
N CYS A 68 2.48 1.08 -20.67
CA CYS A 68 2.28 2.50 -20.44
C CYS A 68 3.55 3.29 -20.87
N PRO A 69 3.43 4.36 -21.68
CA PRO A 69 4.61 5.05 -22.22
C PRO A 69 5.61 5.57 -21.19
N MET A 70 5.14 6.01 -20.02
CA MET A 70 6.00 6.53 -18.95
C MET A 70 6.44 5.47 -17.92
N TYR A 71 5.75 4.32 -17.90
CA TYR A 71 5.98 3.21 -16.97
C TYR A 71 5.74 1.89 -17.69
N PRO A 72 6.71 1.37 -18.46
CA PRO A 72 6.53 0.17 -19.29
C PRO A 72 6.13 -1.08 -18.52
N GLU A 73 6.44 -1.12 -17.22
CA GLU A 73 6.01 -2.18 -16.30
C GLU A 73 4.50 -2.15 -16.01
N ILE A 74 3.83 -1.00 -16.22
CA ILE A 74 2.38 -0.88 -16.12
C ILE A 74 1.78 -1.31 -17.45
N ARG A 75 0.93 -2.33 -17.40
CA ARG A 75 0.24 -2.89 -18.57
C ARG A 75 -1.17 -2.31 -18.67
N LEU A 76 -1.45 -1.56 -19.74
CA LEU A 76 -2.78 -0.99 -20.01
C LEU A 76 -3.61 -1.99 -20.82
N SER A 77 -4.74 -2.43 -20.28
CA SER A 77 -5.66 -3.36 -20.94
C SER A 77 -6.49 -2.65 -22.01
N LEU A 78 -6.60 -3.26 -23.21
CA LEU A 78 -7.27 -2.67 -24.38
C LEU A 78 -8.67 -3.24 -24.63
N ASP A 79 -8.83 -4.56 -24.53
CA ASP A 79 -10.07 -5.29 -24.86
C ASP A 79 -11.02 -5.39 -23.64
N VAL A 80 -11.08 -4.32 -22.84
CA VAL A 80 -11.86 -4.30 -21.60
C VAL A 80 -13.38 -4.31 -21.84
N TRP A 81 -13.83 -3.75 -22.96
CA TRP A 81 -15.25 -3.70 -23.37
C TRP A 81 -15.56 -4.68 -24.50
N PRO A 82 -16.62 -5.51 -24.39
CA PRO A 82 -17.57 -5.72 -23.26
C PRO A 82 -17.09 -6.81 -22.26
N ARG A 83 -15.83 -7.23 -22.34
CA ARG A 83 -15.28 -8.42 -21.68
C ARG A 83 -15.38 -8.38 -20.15
N VAL A 84 -15.08 -7.23 -19.53
CA VAL A 84 -15.23 -7.07 -18.08
C VAL A 84 -16.66 -7.33 -17.63
N GLY A 85 -17.65 -6.79 -18.37
CA GLY A 85 -19.08 -7.03 -18.09
C GLY A 85 -19.46 -8.50 -18.15
N LYS A 86 -18.99 -9.24 -19.17
CA LYS A 86 -19.23 -10.69 -19.29
C LYS A 86 -18.64 -11.49 -18.14
N LEU A 87 -17.41 -11.20 -17.73
CA LEU A 87 -16.76 -11.87 -16.62
C LEU A 87 -17.48 -11.62 -15.30
N LEU A 88 -18.03 -10.42 -15.09
CA LEU A 88 -18.86 -10.10 -13.93
C LEU A 88 -20.21 -10.85 -13.97
N GLU A 89 -20.87 -10.92 -15.16
CA GLU A 89 -22.12 -11.67 -15.34
C GLU A 89 -21.92 -13.19 -15.12
N GLU A 90 -20.82 -13.75 -15.60
CA GLU A 90 -20.49 -15.17 -15.43
C GLU A 90 -20.21 -15.55 -13.97
N PHE A 91 -19.53 -14.66 -13.23
CA PHE A 91 -19.18 -14.92 -11.83
C PHE A 91 -20.32 -14.55 -10.87
N CYS A 92 -21.19 -13.57 -11.21
CA CYS A 92 -22.27 -13.06 -10.35
C CYS A 92 -21.79 -12.67 -8.95
N PRO A 93 -20.87 -11.70 -8.79
CA PRO A 93 -20.26 -11.37 -7.51
C PRO A 93 -21.26 -10.71 -6.54
N ASP A 94 -21.30 -11.17 -5.31
CA ASP A 94 -22.02 -10.49 -4.20
C ASP A 94 -21.41 -9.11 -3.90
N SER A 95 -20.10 -8.95 -4.11
CA SER A 95 -19.38 -7.71 -3.83
C SER A 95 -18.34 -7.42 -4.92
N ILE A 96 -18.22 -6.14 -5.29
CA ILE A 96 -17.26 -5.67 -6.30
C ILE A 96 -16.36 -4.61 -5.70
N LEU A 97 -15.05 -4.88 -5.64
CA LEU A 97 -14.01 -3.94 -5.25
C LEU A 97 -13.23 -3.50 -6.50
N ILE A 98 -13.25 -2.23 -6.83
CA ILE A 98 -12.42 -1.64 -7.88
C ILE A 98 -11.20 -1.01 -7.23
N ALA A 99 -10.06 -1.68 -7.34
CA ALA A 99 -8.84 -1.34 -6.60
C ALA A 99 -7.98 -0.28 -7.29
N THR A 100 -8.20 0.00 -8.58
CA THR A 100 -7.41 0.96 -9.35
C THR A 100 -8.26 1.72 -10.37
N GLU A 101 -7.76 2.89 -10.80
CA GLU A 101 -8.47 3.86 -11.64
C GLU A 101 -8.09 3.76 -13.14
N GLY A 102 -7.48 2.65 -13.55
CA GLY A 102 -7.08 2.41 -14.95
C GLY A 102 -8.20 1.86 -15.84
N PRO A 103 -7.86 1.38 -17.06
CA PRO A 103 -8.84 0.90 -18.04
C PRO A 103 -9.79 -0.18 -17.53
N LEU A 104 -9.29 -1.17 -16.75
CA LEU A 104 -10.12 -2.20 -16.13
C LEU A 104 -11.07 -1.61 -15.09
N GLY A 105 -10.54 -0.74 -14.22
CA GLY A 105 -11.34 -0.06 -13.21
C GLY A 105 -12.43 0.79 -13.83
N ILE A 106 -12.14 1.55 -14.90
CA ILE A 106 -13.12 2.36 -15.65
C ILE A 106 -14.20 1.45 -16.25
N ALA A 107 -13.81 0.33 -16.87
CA ALA A 107 -14.74 -0.60 -17.48
C ALA A 107 -15.70 -1.20 -16.46
N ALA A 108 -15.18 -1.70 -15.33
CA ALA A 108 -15.98 -2.26 -14.24
C ALA A 108 -16.93 -1.21 -13.65
N ARG A 109 -16.42 0.00 -13.33
CA ARG A 109 -17.21 1.13 -12.83
C ARG A 109 -18.41 1.45 -13.74
N ASN A 110 -18.13 1.64 -15.04
CA ASN A 110 -19.17 2.02 -15.98
C ASN A 110 -20.19 0.88 -16.18
N TYR A 111 -19.73 -0.36 -16.19
CA TYR A 111 -20.60 -1.53 -16.21
C TYR A 111 -21.52 -1.56 -14.98
N CYS A 112 -20.97 -1.42 -13.77
CA CYS A 112 -21.75 -1.36 -12.53
C CYS A 112 -22.81 -0.26 -12.55
N ILE A 113 -22.44 0.95 -12.97
CA ILE A 113 -23.40 2.06 -13.10
C ILE A 113 -24.52 1.73 -14.09
N SER A 114 -24.19 1.15 -15.26
CA SER A 114 -25.17 0.82 -16.29
C SER A 114 -26.17 -0.26 -15.89
N LYS A 115 -25.77 -1.14 -14.97
CA LYS A 115 -26.57 -2.26 -14.46
C LYS A 115 -27.21 -1.98 -13.08
N GLY A 116 -26.95 -0.80 -12.48
CA GLY A 116 -27.41 -0.47 -11.15
C GLY A 116 -26.75 -1.30 -10.04
N LEU A 117 -25.56 -1.89 -10.32
CA LEU A 117 -24.77 -2.63 -9.34
C LEU A 117 -24.05 -1.66 -8.41
N LYS A 118 -24.05 -1.98 -7.14
CA LYS A 118 -23.24 -1.30 -6.12
C LYS A 118 -21.79 -1.75 -6.19
N PHE A 119 -20.86 -0.84 -6.01
CA PHE A 119 -19.44 -1.15 -5.99
C PHE A 119 -18.72 -0.30 -4.97
N THR A 120 -17.59 -0.81 -4.51
CA THR A 120 -16.66 -0.14 -3.61
C THR A 120 -15.38 0.16 -4.39
N THR A 121 -14.78 1.31 -4.16
CA THR A 121 -13.47 1.65 -4.74
C THR A 121 -12.41 1.74 -3.67
N ASN A 122 -11.14 1.75 -4.06
CA ASN A 122 -10.03 1.93 -3.14
C ASN A 122 -9.08 3.01 -3.66
N PHE A 123 -8.69 3.95 -2.80
CA PHE A 123 -7.70 4.96 -3.11
C PHE A 123 -6.34 4.52 -2.56
N ASN A 124 -5.50 3.96 -3.43
CA ASN A 124 -4.20 3.38 -3.05
C ASN A 124 -3.03 4.36 -3.14
N THR A 125 -3.05 5.27 -4.12
CA THR A 125 -1.87 6.05 -4.50
C THR A 125 -2.29 7.49 -4.75
N LYS A 126 -1.53 8.43 -4.24
CA LYS A 126 -1.68 9.87 -4.54
C LYS A 126 -1.18 10.18 -5.96
N PHE A 127 -1.81 9.56 -6.97
CA PHE A 127 -1.46 9.78 -8.38
C PHE A 127 -1.49 11.26 -8.82
N PRO A 128 -2.43 12.11 -8.35
CA PRO A 128 -2.40 13.54 -8.69
C PRO A 128 -1.06 14.20 -8.35
N GLU A 129 -0.48 13.87 -7.20
CA GLU A 129 0.81 14.37 -6.74
C GLU A 129 1.96 13.79 -7.59
N TYR A 130 1.89 12.51 -7.94
CA TYR A 130 2.89 11.88 -8.82
C TYR A 130 2.89 12.47 -10.22
N ILE A 131 1.70 12.76 -10.77
CA ILE A 131 1.56 13.44 -12.08
C ILE A 131 2.17 14.84 -12.01
N ARG A 132 1.89 15.60 -10.94
CA ARG A 132 2.41 16.96 -10.76
C ARG A 132 3.94 17.01 -10.70
N LEU A 133 4.59 16.00 -10.12
CA LEU A 133 6.07 15.93 -10.06
C LEU A 133 6.71 15.77 -11.45
N ARG A 134 5.95 15.33 -12.45
CA ARG A 134 6.46 15.03 -13.81
C ARG A 134 5.89 15.92 -14.89
N VAL A 135 4.65 16.40 -14.71
CA VAL A 135 3.94 17.20 -15.71
C VAL A 135 3.30 18.40 -15.00
N PRO A 136 3.42 19.62 -15.53
CA PRO A 136 2.89 20.82 -14.88
C PRO A 136 1.37 20.95 -15.01
N ILE A 137 0.64 19.89 -14.67
CA ILE A 137 -0.83 19.86 -14.63
C ILE A 137 -1.27 20.29 -13.23
N PRO A 138 -2.18 21.27 -13.10
CA PRO A 138 -2.73 21.65 -11.80
C PRO A 138 -3.46 20.47 -11.13
N GLU A 139 -3.13 20.17 -9.88
CA GLU A 139 -3.74 19.09 -9.08
C GLU A 139 -5.27 19.06 -9.14
N ARG A 140 -5.91 20.24 -9.15
CA ARG A 140 -7.37 20.39 -9.25
C ARG A 140 -8.00 19.66 -10.45
N TRP A 141 -7.26 19.53 -11.55
CA TRP A 141 -7.75 18.86 -12.75
C TRP A 141 -7.66 17.34 -12.61
N SER A 142 -6.55 16.87 -12.02
CA SER A 142 -6.40 15.46 -11.70
C SER A 142 -7.46 15.04 -10.68
N TYR A 143 -7.71 15.82 -9.61
CA TYR A 143 -8.74 15.49 -8.63
C TYR A 143 -10.17 15.48 -9.18
N LYS A 144 -10.50 16.25 -10.24
CA LYS A 144 -11.79 16.11 -10.91
C LYS A 144 -11.98 14.71 -11.54
N TYR A 145 -10.93 14.13 -12.11
CA TYR A 145 -10.97 12.75 -12.59
C TYR A 145 -11.22 11.75 -11.44
N PHE A 146 -10.50 11.88 -10.33
CA PHE A 146 -10.69 11.01 -9.17
C PHE A 146 -12.07 11.18 -8.53
N GLN A 147 -12.60 12.40 -8.42
CA GLN A 147 -13.99 12.63 -8.00
C GLN A 147 -14.99 11.94 -8.94
N TRP A 148 -14.81 12.09 -10.26
CA TRP A 148 -15.66 11.43 -11.24
C TRP A 148 -15.61 9.91 -11.09
N PHE A 149 -14.41 9.35 -10.85
CA PHE A 149 -14.22 7.91 -10.73
C PHE A 149 -14.82 7.36 -9.44
N HIS A 150 -14.52 7.97 -8.30
CA HIS A 150 -14.83 7.44 -6.97
C HIS A 150 -16.21 7.82 -6.44
N ASN A 151 -16.72 9.03 -6.69
CA ASN A 151 -17.96 9.51 -6.06
C ASN A 151 -19.21 8.67 -6.36
N PRO A 152 -19.35 7.93 -7.49
CA PRO A 152 -20.46 7.03 -7.71
C PRO A 152 -20.40 5.71 -6.89
N SER A 153 -19.26 5.37 -6.25
CA SER A 153 -19.14 4.19 -5.40
C SER A 153 -19.90 4.37 -4.08
N GLU A 154 -20.33 3.28 -3.46
CA GLU A 154 -20.94 3.32 -2.12
C GLU A 154 -19.91 3.74 -1.06
N SER A 155 -18.66 3.31 -1.22
CA SER A 155 -17.55 3.68 -0.33
C SER A 155 -16.24 3.74 -1.11
N VAL A 156 -15.39 4.68 -0.73
CA VAL A 156 -13.98 4.79 -1.17
C VAL A 156 -13.09 4.35 -0.03
N LEU A 157 -12.51 3.17 -0.14
CA LEU A 157 -11.68 2.61 0.91
C LEU A 157 -10.33 3.32 0.97
N VAL A 158 -9.93 3.67 2.16
CA VAL A 158 -8.64 4.32 2.45
C VAL A 158 -7.94 3.59 3.60
N PRO A 159 -6.60 3.50 3.57
CA PRO A 159 -5.84 2.80 4.60
C PRO A 159 -5.67 3.60 5.89
N THR A 160 -5.86 4.93 5.85
CA THR A 160 -5.52 5.83 6.96
C THR A 160 -6.55 6.95 7.14
N GLU A 161 -6.71 7.40 8.39
CA GLU A 161 -7.62 8.50 8.74
C GLU A 161 -7.13 9.83 8.17
N SER A 162 -5.81 10.04 8.16
CA SER A 162 -5.21 11.22 7.58
C SER A 162 -5.50 11.32 6.07
N LEU A 163 -5.50 10.17 5.37
CA LEU A 163 -5.86 10.13 3.95
C LEU A 163 -7.35 10.38 3.73
N ALA A 164 -8.24 9.88 4.62
CA ALA A 164 -9.66 10.19 4.55
C ALA A 164 -9.91 11.68 4.65
N THR A 165 -9.31 12.34 5.65
CA THR A 165 -9.39 13.79 5.84
C THR A 165 -8.88 14.54 4.61
N TYR A 166 -7.72 14.12 4.08
CA TYR A 166 -7.11 14.69 2.89
C TYR A 166 -8.02 14.61 1.65
N LEU A 167 -8.73 13.48 1.46
CA LEU A 167 -9.66 13.26 0.35
C LEU A 167 -10.97 14.04 0.52
N HIS A 168 -11.45 14.18 1.77
CA HIS A 168 -12.65 14.98 2.07
C HIS A 168 -12.48 16.45 1.65
N GLU A 169 -11.31 17.03 1.93
CA GLU A 169 -10.96 18.39 1.49
C GLU A 169 -10.94 18.53 -0.03
N ARG A 170 -10.74 17.42 -0.75
CA ARG A 170 -10.69 17.33 -2.22
C ARG A 170 -11.98 16.81 -2.84
N GLY A 171 -13.09 16.79 -2.08
CA GLY A 171 -14.43 16.48 -2.59
C GLY A 171 -14.75 14.99 -2.79
N ILE A 172 -13.97 14.08 -2.18
CA ILE A 172 -14.25 12.65 -2.07
C ILE A 172 -14.63 12.38 -0.61
N LYS A 173 -15.94 12.25 -0.31
CA LYS A 173 -16.45 12.29 1.07
C LYS A 173 -16.96 10.96 1.59
N ASN A 174 -17.27 10.01 0.73
CA ASN A 174 -17.82 8.69 1.07
C ASN A 174 -16.72 7.68 1.40
N THR A 175 -15.75 8.07 2.24
CA THR A 175 -14.61 7.22 2.60
C THR A 175 -14.98 6.16 3.63
N GLY A 176 -14.46 4.94 3.43
CA GLY A 176 -14.52 3.82 4.35
C GLY A 176 -13.13 3.39 4.80
N TRP A 177 -13.04 2.66 5.89
CA TRP A 177 -11.78 2.22 6.45
C TRP A 177 -11.37 0.84 5.92
N TRP A 178 -10.14 0.73 5.41
CA TRP A 178 -9.53 -0.56 5.06
C TRP A 178 -8.02 -0.50 5.28
N SER A 179 -7.56 -0.98 6.43
CA SER A 179 -6.15 -1.03 6.79
C SER A 179 -5.34 -2.00 5.91
N ARG A 180 -4.07 -2.13 6.22
CA ARG A 180 -3.16 -3.09 5.59
C ARG A 180 -2.61 -4.04 6.65
N GLY A 181 -2.14 -5.20 6.18
CA GLY A 181 -1.53 -6.21 7.03
C GLY A 181 -0.07 -6.45 6.69
N VAL A 182 0.57 -7.26 7.50
CA VAL A 182 1.90 -7.82 7.27
C VAL A 182 1.86 -9.33 7.54
N ASP A 183 2.64 -10.07 6.77
CA ASP A 183 2.88 -11.50 6.99
C ASP A 183 3.97 -11.64 8.07
N ILE A 184 3.54 -11.89 9.31
CA ILE A 184 4.43 -12.01 10.46
C ILE A 184 5.19 -13.34 10.52
N ASP A 185 4.84 -14.32 9.72
CA ASP A 185 5.56 -15.59 9.62
C ASP A 185 6.74 -15.46 8.65
N LEU A 186 6.54 -14.73 7.56
CA LEU A 186 7.58 -14.37 6.61
C LEU A 186 8.48 -13.25 7.15
N PHE A 187 7.90 -12.13 7.58
CA PHE A 187 8.61 -11.00 8.16
C PHE A 187 8.73 -11.18 9.67
N ARG A 188 9.87 -11.67 10.09
CA ARG A 188 10.24 -11.93 11.49
C ARG A 188 11.74 -11.71 11.67
N PRO A 189 12.24 -11.55 12.90
CA PRO A 189 13.67 -11.51 13.14
C PRO A 189 14.35 -12.81 12.66
N TYR A 190 15.47 -12.66 11.96
CA TYR A 190 16.35 -13.74 11.54
C TYR A 190 17.69 -13.60 12.22
N ASP A 191 18.28 -14.74 12.63
CA ASP A 191 19.58 -14.77 13.32
C ASP A 191 20.76 -14.52 12.38
N GLU A 192 20.57 -14.77 11.06
CA GLU A 192 21.60 -14.59 10.06
C GLU A 192 21.75 -13.12 9.68
N SER A 193 22.93 -12.56 9.87
CA SER A 193 23.24 -11.18 9.47
C SER A 193 23.99 -11.15 8.15
N ILE A 194 23.28 -10.83 7.07
CA ILE A 194 23.87 -10.67 5.72
C ILE A 194 24.69 -9.37 5.56
N LEU A 195 24.66 -8.48 6.55
CA LEU A 195 25.37 -7.19 6.57
C LEU A 195 26.37 -7.10 7.75
N GLN A 196 26.79 -8.24 8.31
CA GLN A 196 27.61 -8.30 9.54
C GLN A 196 28.98 -7.63 9.40
N ASP A 197 29.55 -7.60 8.18
CA ASP A 197 30.88 -7.03 7.94
C ASP A 197 30.86 -5.50 7.72
N LEU A 198 29.69 -4.89 7.74
CA LEU A 198 29.53 -3.45 7.52
C LEU A 198 29.57 -2.66 8.84
N PRO A 199 30.15 -1.43 8.80
CA PRO A 199 30.12 -0.53 9.95
C PRO A 199 28.69 -0.24 10.43
N ARG A 200 28.44 -0.46 11.71
CA ARG A 200 27.13 -0.15 12.33
C ARG A 200 27.11 1.27 12.89
N PRO A 201 25.94 1.90 13.05
CA PRO A 201 24.61 1.35 12.76
C PRO A 201 24.31 1.28 11.26
N ILE A 202 23.45 0.30 10.85
CA ILE A 202 23.00 0.16 9.47
C ILE A 202 21.65 0.85 9.32
N SER A 203 21.67 1.93 8.55
CA SER A 203 20.46 2.64 8.15
C SER A 203 19.94 2.08 6.84
N LEU A 204 18.74 1.51 6.85
CA LEU A 204 18.16 0.76 5.75
C LEU A 204 17.09 1.59 5.02
N TYR A 205 17.14 1.66 3.70
CA TYR A 205 16.04 2.06 2.84
C TYR A 205 15.50 0.83 2.10
N VAL A 206 14.19 0.66 2.06
CA VAL A 206 13.54 -0.39 1.28
C VAL A 206 12.43 0.20 0.42
N GLY A 207 12.50 -0.02 -0.89
CA GLY A 207 11.48 0.44 -1.82
C GLY A 207 11.99 0.78 -3.21
N ARG A 208 11.06 1.26 -4.07
CA ARG A 208 11.40 1.72 -5.41
C ARG A 208 12.34 2.92 -5.35
N ILE A 209 13.44 2.86 -6.09
CA ILE A 209 14.42 3.96 -6.19
C ILE A 209 13.97 4.95 -7.27
N SER A 210 13.18 5.95 -6.86
CA SER A 210 12.53 6.91 -7.76
C SER A 210 12.31 8.26 -7.08
N VAL A 211 12.05 9.30 -7.88
CA VAL A 211 11.96 10.69 -7.42
C VAL A 211 10.86 10.87 -6.37
N GLU A 212 9.70 10.26 -6.56
CA GLU A 212 8.57 10.33 -5.63
C GLU A 212 8.84 9.71 -4.25
N LYS A 213 9.87 8.86 -4.14
CA LYS A 213 10.29 8.24 -2.87
C LYS A 213 11.32 9.07 -2.11
N ASN A 214 11.75 10.19 -2.68
CA ASN A 214 12.63 11.17 -2.02
C ASN A 214 13.93 10.55 -1.43
N VAL A 215 14.53 9.58 -2.15
CA VAL A 215 15.68 8.79 -1.68
C VAL A 215 16.89 9.67 -1.40
N ASN A 216 17.05 10.79 -2.13
CA ASN A 216 18.10 11.78 -1.88
C ASN A 216 18.08 12.29 -0.43
N ALA A 217 16.88 12.55 0.13
CA ALA A 217 16.78 13.04 1.50
C ALA A 217 17.36 12.04 2.54
N PHE A 218 17.37 10.74 2.24
CA PHE A 218 18.08 9.75 3.05
C PHE A 218 19.58 9.74 2.79
N LEU A 219 19.97 9.81 1.52
CA LEU A 219 21.38 9.75 1.13
C LEU A 219 22.17 10.99 1.58
N ASP A 220 21.52 12.16 1.64
CA ASP A 220 22.11 13.43 2.08
C ASP A 220 22.30 13.52 3.61
N LEU A 221 21.76 12.60 4.41
CA LEU A 221 21.88 12.65 5.88
C LEU A 221 23.34 12.48 6.30
N ASP A 222 23.78 13.27 7.25
CA ASP A 222 25.07 13.09 7.95
C ASP A 222 24.83 12.23 9.21
N ILE A 223 24.84 10.90 9.04
CA ILE A 223 24.55 9.90 10.06
C ILE A 223 25.68 8.87 10.15
N PRO A 224 25.95 8.31 11.34
CA PRO A 224 26.99 7.31 11.50
C PRO A 224 26.64 5.98 10.82
N GLY A 225 27.67 5.17 10.57
CA GLY A 225 27.52 3.80 10.07
C GLY A 225 27.33 3.70 8.57
N THR A 226 26.51 2.73 8.13
CA THR A 226 26.35 2.38 6.72
C THR A 226 24.93 2.62 6.23
N LYS A 227 24.80 3.26 5.06
CA LYS A 227 23.51 3.42 4.36
C LYS A 227 23.36 2.29 3.35
N VAL A 228 22.31 1.49 3.50
CA VAL A 228 21.99 0.35 2.62
C VAL A 228 20.64 0.56 1.96
N LEU A 229 20.59 0.40 0.63
CA LEU A 229 19.37 0.55 -0.17
C LEU A 229 18.97 -0.78 -0.80
N VAL A 230 17.77 -1.25 -0.44
CA VAL A 230 17.15 -2.45 -1.02
C VAL A 230 16.03 -2.01 -1.95
N GLY A 231 16.18 -2.35 -3.23
CA GLY A 231 15.20 -2.02 -4.25
C GLY A 231 15.83 -1.70 -5.59
N ASN A 232 14.97 -1.37 -6.54
CA ASN A 232 15.36 -0.98 -7.89
C ASN A 232 14.49 0.21 -8.36
N GLY A 233 14.89 0.88 -9.42
CA GLY A 233 14.09 1.95 -9.99
C GLY A 233 14.87 2.88 -10.91
N PRO A 234 14.16 3.80 -11.59
CA PRO A 234 14.74 4.65 -12.64
C PRO A 234 15.81 5.63 -12.16
N ALA A 235 15.91 5.88 -10.86
CA ALA A 235 16.94 6.77 -10.32
C ALA A 235 18.22 6.04 -9.85
N MET A 236 18.25 4.70 -9.89
CA MET A 236 19.29 3.89 -9.28
C MET A 236 20.70 4.19 -9.80
N ASP A 237 20.89 4.21 -11.13
CA ASP A 237 22.23 4.40 -11.72
C ASP A 237 22.80 5.78 -11.40
N LYS A 238 21.94 6.79 -11.43
CA LYS A 238 22.33 8.15 -11.05
C LYS A 238 22.73 8.22 -9.58
N LEU A 239 21.90 7.67 -8.68
CA LEU A 239 22.19 7.71 -7.24
C LEU A 239 23.43 6.90 -6.86
N LYS A 240 23.72 5.78 -7.52
CA LYS A 240 24.99 5.06 -7.34
C LYS A 240 26.20 5.89 -7.72
N SER A 241 26.08 6.70 -8.77
CA SER A 241 27.17 7.60 -9.19
C SER A 241 27.36 8.77 -8.25
N ASP A 242 26.24 9.34 -7.74
CA ASP A 242 26.25 10.53 -6.90
C ASP A 242 26.66 10.20 -5.44
N TYR A 243 26.38 8.96 -4.96
CA TYR A 243 26.63 8.50 -3.58
C TYR A 243 27.39 7.15 -3.57
N PRO A 244 28.66 7.14 -3.94
CA PRO A 244 29.47 5.92 -4.06
C PRO A 244 29.72 5.21 -2.72
N GLU A 245 29.54 5.87 -1.58
CA GLU A 245 29.68 5.31 -0.24
C GLU A 245 28.44 4.52 0.20
N ALA A 246 27.28 4.71 -0.45
CA ALA A 246 26.07 4.00 -0.12
C ALA A 246 26.01 2.62 -0.82
N ILE A 247 25.45 1.63 -0.13
CA ILE A 247 25.40 0.25 -0.64
C ILE A 247 24.03 -0.03 -1.26
N PHE A 248 24.02 -0.29 -2.56
CA PHE A 248 22.83 -0.65 -3.33
C PHE A 248 22.82 -2.15 -3.61
N VAL A 249 21.96 -2.90 -2.94
CA VAL A 249 21.91 -4.37 -3.03
C VAL A 249 20.92 -4.90 -4.08
N GLY A 250 20.20 -3.99 -4.74
CA GLY A 250 19.18 -4.37 -5.72
C GLY A 250 17.86 -4.81 -5.05
N GLU A 251 16.93 -5.26 -5.87
CA GLU A 251 15.63 -5.73 -5.42
C GLU A 251 15.73 -7.08 -4.71
N LYS A 252 14.99 -7.23 -3.61
CA LYS A 252 14.94 -8.44 -2.77
C LYS A 252 13.49 -8.80 -2.48
N HIS A 253 13.22 -10.10 -2.29
CA HIS A 253 11.88 -10.64 -2.07
C HIS A 253 11.87 -11.72 -0.99
N GLY A 254 10.67 -11.98 -0.45
CA GLY A 254 10.44 -13.09 0.48
C GLY A 254 11.40 -13.06 1.67
N GLN A 255 11.96 -14.21 2.01
CA GLN A 255 12.85 -14.38 3.16
C GLN A 255 14.13 -13.54 3.04
N GLU A 256 14.71 -13.41 1.83
CA GLU A 256 15.90 -12.58 1.64
C GLU A 256 15.62 -11.12 2.01
N LEU A 257 14.47 -10.58 1.63
CA LEU A 257 14.05 -9.22 2.04
C LEU A 257 13.89 -9.12 3.57
N ALA A 258 13.29 -10.13 4.20
CA ALA A 258 13.13 -10.15 5.66
C ALA A 258 14.48 -10.20 6.39
N GLN A 259 15.48 -10.90 5.84
CA GLN A 259 16.86 -10.90 6.36
C GLN A 259 17.51 -9.51 6.28
N TYR A 260 17.29 -8.76 5.16
CA TYR A 260 17.77 -7.37 5.07
C TYR A 260 17.11 -6.47 6.11
N TYR A 261 15.79 -6.59 6.33
CA TYR A 261 15.15 -5.85 7.42
C TYR A 261 15.79 -6.19 8.77
N SER A 262 15.91 -7.47 9.09
CA SER A 262 16.49 -7.93 10.38
C SER A 262 17.94 -7.48 10.60
N ALA A 263 18.70 -7.30 9.52
CA ALA A 263 20.09 -6.83 9.59
C ALA A 263 20.22 -5.31 9.80
N GLY A 264 19.15 -4.53 9.57
CA GLY A 264 19.14 -3.07 9.75
C GLY A 264 18.94 -2.67 11.20
N ASP A 265 19.60 -1.60 11.64
CA ASP A 265 19.39 -0.98 12.95
C ASP A 265 18.21 0.01 12.94
N VAL A 266 17.89 0.57 11.78
CA VAL A 266 16.76 1.47 11.56
C VAL A 266 16.32 1.45 10.11
N LEU A 267 15.00 1.39 9.85
CA LEU A 267 14.43 1.67 8.54
C LEU A 267 14.23 3.18 8.41
N VAL A 268 14.85 3.79 7.41
CA VAL A 268 14.64 5.21 7.06
C VAL A 268 13.62 5.30 5.94
N PHE A 269 12.51 5.99 6.20
CA PHE A 269 11.41 6.16 5.26
C PHE A 269 11.27 7.64 4.87
N PRO A 270 11.98 8.10 3.81
CA PRO A 270 12.06 9.51 3.45
C PRO A 270 10.89 9.99 2.58
N SER A 271 9.97 9.09 2.18
CA SER A 271 8.84 9.42 1.32
C SER A 271 7.85 10.35 2.01
N THR A 272 7.35 11.33 1.25
CA THR A 272 6.31 12.28 1.69
C THR A 272 4.96 12.09 1.01
N THR A 273 4.87 11.15 0.07
CA THR A 273 3.70 10.96 -0.81
C THR A 273 3.00 9.62 -0.67
N ASP A 274 3.55 8.71 0.14
CA ASP A 274 2.93 7.41 0.38
C ASP A 274 1.61 7.53 1.15
N THR A 275 0.68 6.63 0.87
CA THR A 275 -0.62 6.58 1.52
C THR A 275 -0.63 5.73 2.79
N PHE A 276 0.31 4.78 2.91
CA PHE A 276 0.44 3.87 4.05
C PHE A 276 1.91 3.50 4.33
N GLY A 277 2.58 2.83 3.37
CA GLY A 277 3.95 2.32 3.54
C GLY A 277 3.99 0.92 4.16
N LEU A 278 3.71 -0.13 3.36
CA LEU A 278 3.78 -1.53 3.83
C LEU A 278 5.15 -1.88 4.42
N VAL A 279 6.22 -1.30 3.87
CA VAL A 279 7.60 -1.50 4.32
C VAL A 279 7.81 -1.11 5.80
N LEU A 280 6.98 -0.20 6.34
CA LEU A 280 7.01 0.17 7.76
C LEU A 280 6.63 -1.02 8.63
N LEU A 281 5.53 -1.71 8.28
CA LEU A 281 5.07 -2.89 9.00
C LEU A 281 6.02 -4.09 8.80
N GLU A 282 6.57 -4.25 7.59
CA GLU A 282 7.56 -5.30 7.28
C GLU A 282 8.82 -5.14 8.14
N ALA A 283 9.33 -3.91 8.25
CA ALA A 283 10.48 -3.61 9.13
C ALA A 283 10.17 -3.88 10.59
N LEU A 284 9.07 -3.34 11.11
CA LEU A 284 8.64 -3.57 12.49
C LEU A 284 8.45 -5.06 12.78
N ALA A 285 7.87 -5.81 11.85
CA ALA A 285 7.68 -7.26 11.98
C ALA A 285 9.03 -8.01 12.07
N CYS A 286 10.07 -7.50 11.42
CA CYS A 286 11.44 -8.01 11.51
C CYS A 286 12.22 -7.47 12.74
N GLY A 287 11.59 -6.64 13.59
CA GLY A 287 12.20 -6.06 14.76
C GLY A 287 13.00 -4.78 14.49
N THR A 288 12.87 -4.18 13.32
CA THR A 288 13.62 -2.99 12.91
C THR A 288 12.76 -1.73 13.11
N PRO A 289 13.20 -0.78 13.97
CA PRO A 289 12.48 0.46 14.22
C PRO A 289 12.48 1.39 12.99
N VAL A 290 11.54 2.33 12.99
CA VAL A 290 11.31 3.22 11.84
C VAL A 290 11.70 4.66 12.17
N ALA A 291 12.33 5.34 11.20
CA ALA A 291 12.53 6.80 11.18
C ALA A 291 11.88 7.38 9.93
N ALA A 292 10.97 8.36 10.09
CA ALA A 292 10.24 8.93 8.97
C ALA A 292 9.84 10.39 9.21
N TYR A 293 9.38 11.07 8.15
CA TYR A 293 8.70 12.36 8.29
C TYR A 293 7.29 12.18 8.87
N PRO A 294 6.76 13.16 9.65
CA PRO A 294 5.40 13.13 10.21
C PRO A 294 4.35 13.49 9.14
N VAL A 295 4.23 12.65 8.12
CA VAL A 295 3.32 12.81 6.99
C VAL A 295 2.30 11.66 6.94
N CYS A 296 1.26 11.83 6.10
CA CYS A 296 0.27 10.79 5.84
C CYS A 296 0.95 9.45 5.49
N GLY A 297 0.48 8.37 6.08
CA GLY A 297 1.10 7.05 6.08
C GLY A 297 1.89 6.84 7.37
N PRO A 298 3.12 7.35 7.52
CA PRO A 298 3.88 7.22 8.77
C PRO A 298 3.13 7.62 10.04
N VAL A 299 2.43 8.77 10.09
CA VAL A 299 1.67 9.22 11.27
C VAL A 299 0.51 8.28 11.65
N ASP A 300 0.02 7.51 10.69
CA ASP A 300 -1.09 6.57 10.92
C ASP A 300 -0.59 5.18 11.32
N VAL A 301 0.60 4.79 10.85
CA VAL A 301 1.22 3.49 11.13
C VAL A 301 2.05 3.54 12.41
N ILE A 302 2.86 4.57 12.60
CA ILE A 302 3.74 4.74 13.77
C ILE A 302 3.03 5.62 14.81
N LYS A 303 2.27 5.01 15.69
CA LYS A 303 1.52 5.71 16.76
C LYS A 303 2.21 5.63 18.12
N ASP A 304 3.33 4.92 18.20
CA ASP A 304 4.09 4.68 19.43
C ASP A 304 5.57 4.98 19.19
N ASN A 305 6.13 5.89 19.97
CA ASN A 305 7.54 6.27 19.89
C ASN A 305 8.51 5.17 20.33
N HIS A 306 8.04 4.05 20.90
CA HIS A 306 8.85 2.88 21.21
C HIS A 306 9.16 2.01 19.98
N VAL A 307 8.47 2.24 18.86
CA VAL A 307 8.67 1.46 17.63
C VAL A 307 9.17 2.29 16.45
N GLY A 308 9.15 3.61 16.58
CA GLY A 308 9.64 4.52 15.52
C GLY A 308 9.52 5.98 15.90
N ILE A 309 10.33 6.81 15.25
CA ILE A 309 10.41 8.25 15.49
C ILE A 309 10.00 9.01 14.24
N LEU A 310 9.09 9.94 14.41
CA LEU A 310 8.63 10.85 13.35
C LEU A 310 9.09 12.28 13.67
N ASP A 311 9.91 12.86 12.79
CA ASP A 311 10.39 14.24 12.93
C ASP A 311 10.52 14.91 11.55
N ASN A 312 10.32 16.23 11.49
CA ASN A 312 10.57 17.00 10.27
C ASN A 312 12.08 17.08 9.93
N ASP A 313 12.93 16.87 10.91
CA ASP A 313 14.36 16.65 10.75
C ASP A 313 14.61 15.13 10.71
N LEU A 314 14.72 14.58 9.51
CA LEU A 314 14.90 13.14 9.32
C LEU A 314 16.17 12.60 9.99
N GLN A 315 17.23 13.41 10.08
CA GLN A 315 18.47 13.02 10.76
C GLN A 315 18.23 12.81 12.26
N LYS A 316 17.48 13.70 12.91
CA LYS A 316 17.09 13.52 14.32
C LYS A 316 16.22 12.27 14.50
N ALA A 317 15.28 12.05 13.58
CA ALA A 317 14.43 10.85 13.63
C ALA A 317 15.28 9.57 13.58
N VAL A 318 16.27 9.51 12.64
CA VAL A 318 17.17 8.35 12.51
C VAL A 318 17.99 8.13 13.77
N ILE A 319 18.66 9.16 14.28
CA ILE A 319 19.53 9.06 15.48
C ILE A 319 18.72 8.60 16.70
N ALA A 320 17.49 9.10 16.85
CA ALA A 320 16.63 8.75 17.98
C ALA A 320 15.97 7.37 17.82
N ALA A 321 15.79 6.87 16.60
CA ALA A 321 15.22 5.55 16.37
C ALA A 321 16.23 4.40 16.53
N ILE A 322 17.52 4.67 16.31
CA ILE A 322 18.58 3.68 16.52
C ILE A 322 18.59 3.27 17.99
N GLY A 323 18.51 1.96 18.26
CA GLY A 323 18.53 1.40 19.59
C GLY A 323 17.15 1.27 20.27
N LEU A 324 16.05 1.56 19.57
CA LEU A 324 14.72 1.18 20.01
C LEU A 324 14.58 -0.36 20.05
N SER A 325 13.68 -0.85 20.91
CA SER A 325 13.52 -2.28 21.19
C SER A 325 12.98 -3.05 19.98
N SER A 326 13.71 -4.06 19.54
CA SER A 326 13.30 -4.99 18.47
C SER A 326 12.04 -5.77 18.88
N ASP A 327 11.93 -6.18 20.16
CA ASP A 327 10.76 -6.90 20.66
C ASP A 327 9.51 -6.01 20.65
N ASP A 328 9.63 -4.73 21.00
CA ASP A 328 8.50 -3.79 20.95
C ASP A 328 8.03 -3.59 19.50
N CYS A 329 8.96 -3.45 18.55
CA CYS A 329 8.64 -3.38 17.11
C CYS A 329 7.86 -4.62 16.65
N ARG A 330 8.35 -5.81 16.98
CA ARG A 330 7.73 -7.10 16.63
C ARG A 330 6.33 -7.22 17.24
N ASN A 331 6.20 -6.94 18.54
CA ASN A 331 4.92 -6.99 19.25
C ASN A 331 3.91 -6.01 18.66
N TYR A 332 4.34 -4.80 18.30
CA TYR A 332 3.49 -3.81 17.66
C TYR A 332 2.98 -4.31 16.30
N ALA A 333 3.86 -4.83 15.44
CA ALA A 333 3.52 -5.31 14.10
C ALA A 333 2.53 -6.50 14.13
N SER A 334 2.55 -7.34 15.18
CA SER A 334 1.65 -8.49 15.32
C SER A 334 0.16 -8.13 15.35
N ASN A 335 -0.18 -6.86 15.64
CA ASN A 335 -1.56 -6.36 15.59
C ASN A 335 -2.08 -6.14 14.17
N PHE A 336 -1.21 -6.18 13.15
CA PHE A 336 -1.54 -5.90 11.75
C PHE A 336 -1.55 -7.17 10.91
N SER A 337 -2.54 -8.05 11.12
CA SER A 337 -2.65 -9.27 10.31
C SER A 337 -3.47 -9.07 9.05
N TRP A 338 -3.14 -9.82 7.96
CA TRP A 338 -3.96 -9.84 6.74
C TRP A 338 -5.36 -10.38 6.97
N ARG A 339 -5.54 -11.29 7.94
CA ARG A 339 -6.86 -11.80 8.34
C ARG A 339 -7.75 -10.68 8.89
N ASN A 340 -7.23 -9.83 9.76
CA ASN A 340 -7.94 -8.66 10.28
C ASN A 340 -8.21 -7.62 9.19
N CYS A 341 -7.26 -7.44 8.26
CA CYS A 341 -7.41 -6.60 7.08
C CYS A 341 -8.57 -7.07 6.19
N ALA A 342 -8.67 -8.38 5.90
CA ALA A 342 -9.75 -8.97 5.13
C ALA A 342 -11.11 -8.84 5.83
N ALA A 343 -11.18 -9.05 7.15
CA ALA A 343 -12.40 -8.86 7.93
C ALA A 343 -12.89 -7.39 7.89
N SER A 344 -11.97 -6.44 8.02
CA SER A 344 -12.27 -5.00 7.86
C SER A 344 -12.78 -4.68 6.45
N LEU A 345 -12.20 -5.28 5.41
CA LEU A 345 -12.69 -5.13 4.04
C LEU A 345 -14.13 -5.63 3.90
N LEU A 346 -14.43 -6.85 4.38
CA LEU A 346 -15.76 -7.46 4.28
C LEU A 346 -16.87 -6.59 4.88
N SER A 347 -16.59 -5.89 5.96
CA SER A 347 -17.55 -4.97 6.60
C SER A 347 -17.83 -3.71 5.79
N ASN A 348 -16.93 -3.35 4.87
CA ASN A 348 -17.01 -2.14 4.05
C ASN A 348 -17.38 -2.41 2.58
N LEU A 349 -17.48 -3.68 2.17
CA LEU A 349 -17.89 -4.02 0.81
C LEU A 349 -19.40 -3.87 0.62
N SER A 350 -19.80 -3.30 -0.52
CA SER A 350 -21.18 -3.28 -0.99
C SER A 350 -21.72 -4.69 -1.23
N ASN A 351 -23.05 -4.87 -1.21
CA ASN A 351 -23.70 -6.16 -1.42
C ASN A 351 -24.71 -6.09 -2.59
N ASN A 352 -24.57 -7.03 -3.54
CA ASN A 352 -25.38 -7.15 -4.76
C ASN A 352 -26.16 -8.48 -4.84
N ARG A 353 -26.23 -9.30 -3.78
CA ARG A 353 -26.90 -10.62 -3.81
C ARG A 353 -28.31 -10.56 -4.43
N SER A 354 -29.06 -9.50 -4.16
CA SER A 354 -30.42 -9.33 -4.67
C SER A 354 -30.52 -8.92 -6.13
N VAL A 355 -29.42 -8.57 -6.78
CA VAL A 355 -29.42 -8.04 -8.18
C VAL A 355 -29.19 -9.15 -9.18
N TRP A 356 -28.51 -10.24 -8.79
CA TRP A 356 -28.20 -11.38 -9.65
C TRP A 356 -29.29 -12.48 -9.65
N ASN A 357 -30.26 -12.34 -8.74
CA ASN A 357 -31.46 -13.19 -8.65
C ASN A 357 -32.60 -12.56 -9.45
#